data_1a6708fa16575dee45b3780f4199c8df
#
_entry.id   1a6708fa16575dee45b3780f4199c8df
#
_cell.length_a   1.000
_cell.length_b   1.000
_cell.length_c   1.000
_cell.angle_alpha   90.00
_cell.angle_beta   90.00
_cell.angle_gamma   90.00
#
_symmetry.space_group_name_H-M   'P 1'
#
loop_
_entity.id
_entity.type
_entity.pdbx_description
1 polymer ?
#
loop_
_entity_poly.entity_id
_entity_poly.type
_entity_poly.pdbx_seq_one_letter_code
_entity_poly.pdbx_strand_id
1 'polypeptide(L)'
;GLWRLAYEPPKFDLAEIDRNEWSLFRYRRFLALDDESWRSVSMGEGMTPVVRLDDNVLLKMDYFMPTLSFKDRGAATLIAHCKSIGVQQVVQDSSGNAGNAVAAYCARSGIGCEIFVPEGTSPKKIDMIRAHGAVCTVVPGTRDHCADVCREKVEREGVYYANHVYNPFFYEGTKTYIYEVFEQLGRIPANLVIPVGNG
;
A
#
# COMPACT_ATOMS: atom_id res chain seq x y z
N GLY A 1 4.33 15.91 -12.57
CA GLY A 1 5.14 15.90 -11.36
C GLY A 1 4.51 15.02 -10.28
N LEU A 2 5.29 14.63 -9.26
CA LEU A 2 4.76 13.88 -8.13
C LEU A 2 3.88 14.77 -7.26
N TRP A 3 2.73 14.26 -6.86
CA TRP A 3 1.88 14.90 -5.87
C TRP A 3 2.55 14.85 -4.50
N ARG A 4 2.37 15.90 -3.71
CA ARG A 4 2.80 15.95 -2.32
C ARG A 4 1.59 16.30 -1.45
N LEU A 5 1.52 15.70 -0.28
CA LEU A 5 0.53 16.07 0.73
C LEU A 5 0.93 17.42 1.35
N ALA A 6 -0.03 18.32 1.47
CA ALA A 6 0.12 19.54 2.25
C ALA A 6 -0.13 19.23 3.73
N TYR A 7 0.66 18.31 4.28
CA TYR A 7 0.54 17.80 5.63
C TYR A 7 1.92 17.76 6.28
N GLU A 8 2.03 18.36 7.45
CA GLU A 8 3.21 18.27 8.30
C GLU A 8 2.90 17.34 9.48
N PRO A 9 3.47 16.12 9.48
CA PRO A 9 3.25 15.20 10.58
C PRO A 9 3.81 15.77 11.87
N PRO A 10 3.17 15.54 13.02
CA PRO A 10 3.74 15.87 14.30
C PRO A 10 5.05 15.12 14.51
N LYS A 11 5.91 15.62 15.39
CA LYS A 11 7.12 14.91 15.78
C LYS A 11 6.75 13.52 16.30
N PHE A 12 7.44 12.49 15.79
CA PHE A 12 7.18 11.13 16.21
C PHE A 12 7.51 10.93 17.68
N ASP A 13 6.54 10.43 18.45
CA ASP A 13 6.67 10.13 19.87
C ASP A 13 6.02 8.76 20.15
N LEU A 14 6.75 7.87 20.83
CA LEU A 14 6.26 6.55 21.24
C LEU A 14 5.08 6.63 22.24
N ALA A 15 4.96 7.72 22.99
CA ALA A 15 3.83 7.94 23.90
C ALA A 15 2.49 8.18 23.17
N GLU A 16 2.57 8.60 21.91
CA GLU A 16 1.42 8.93 21.07
C GLU A 16 0.92 7.77 20.18
N ILE A 17 1.57 6.61 20.30
CA ILE A 17 1.18 5.40 19.58
C ILE A 17 -0.05 4.77 20.23
N ASP A 18 -1.04 4.42 19.44
CA ASP A 18 -2.17 3.64 19.93
C ASP A 18 -1.80 2.16 20.10
N ARG A 19 -1.42 1.80 21.31
CA ARG A 19 -0.99 0.42 21.63
C ARG A 19 -2.12 -0.60 21.66
N ASN A 20 -3.38 -0.16 21.60
CA ASN A 20 -4.54 -1.04 21.49
C ASN A 20 -4.83 -1.44 20.04
N GLU A 21 -4.26 -0.73 19.07
CA GLU A 21 -4.35 -1.07 17.65
C GLU A 21 -3.16 -1.93 17.23
N TRP A 22 -3.44 -3.11 16.63
CA TRP A 22 -2.42 -4.07 16.21
C TRP A 22 -2.14 -4.05 14.71
N SER A 23 -2.34 -2.93 14.05
CA SER A 23 -1.98 -2.71 12.65
C SER A 23 -1.06 -1.51 12.51
N LEU A 24 -0.67 -1.19 11.27
CA LEU A 24 0.09 0.03 10.98
C LEU A 24 -0.69 1.29 11.40
N PHE A 25 -2.01 1.22 11.51
CA PHE A 25 -2.85 2.34 11.92
C PHE A 25 -2.68 2.72 13.41
N ARG A 26 -1.91 1.96 14.18
CA ARG A 26 -1.43 2.40 15.50
C ARG A 26 -0.61 3.70 15.41
N TYR A 27 -0.04 3.97 14.24
CA TYR A 27 0.72 5.19 13.93
C TYR A 27 -0.11 6.26 13.22
N ARG A 28 -1.46 6.13 13.16
CA ARG A 28 -2.34 7.01 12.39
C ARG A 28 -2.19 8.49 12.71
N ARG A 29 -1.83 8.83 13.96
CA ARG A 29 -1.53 10.21 14.37
C ARG A 29 -0.41 10.87 13.53
N PHE A 30 0.47 10.07 12.97
CA PHE A 30 1.61 10.50 12.15
C PHE A 30 1.37 10.30 10.66
N LEU A 31 0.14 9.99 10.26
CA LEU A 31 -0.29 9.78 8.88
C LEU A 31 -1.28 10.88 8.49
N ALA A 32 -1.30 11.22 7.21
CA ALA A 32 -2.27 12.15 6.64
C ALA A 32 -3.64 11.50 6.45
N LEU A 33 -4.22 10.99 7.52
CA LEU A 33 -5.55 10.37 7.56
C LEU A 33 -6.40 11.06 8.61
N ASP A 34 -7.50 11.65 8.20
CA ASP A 34 -8.30 12.56 9.02
C ASP A 34 -9.50 11.89 9.70
N ASP A 35 -9.80 10.62 9.36
CA ASP A 35 -10.99 9.93 9.86
C ASP A 35 -10.74 8.46 10.25
N GLU A 36 -11.80 7.77 10.64
CA GLU A 36 -11.77 6.37 11.06
C GLU A 36 -12.08 5.36 9.92
N SER A 37 -12.09 5.81 8.64
CA SER A 37 -12.40 4.96 7.48
C SER A 37 -11.46 3.75 7.38
N TRP A 38 -10.24 3.88 7.88
CA TRP A 38 -9.26 2.81 7.94
C TRP A 38 -9.76 1.54 8.67
N ARG A 39 -10.69 1.66 9.63
CA ARG A 39 -11.23 0.51 10.38
C ARG A 39 -11.96 -0.49 9.49
N SER A 40 -12.59 -0.01 8.42
CA SER A 40 -13.27 -0.87 7.45
C SER A 40 -12.34 -1.42 6.37
N VAL A 41 -11.09 -0.95 6.34
CA VAL A 41 -10.08 -1.27 5.31
C VAL A 41 -9.00 -2.19 5.87
N SER A 42 -8.53 -1.95 7.09
CA SER A 42 -7.46 -2.72 7.70
C SER A 42 -7.76 -4.23 7.74
N MET A 43 -6.73 -5.00 7.45
CA MET A 43 -6.69 -6.47 7.59
C MET A 43 -5.62 -6.91 8.62
N GLY A 44 -5.11 -5.97 9.43
CA GLY A 44 -4.08 -6.23 10.42
C GLY A 44 -2.64 -6.15 9.86
N GLU A 45 -2.45 -5.42 8.78
CA GLU A 45 -1.14 -5.17 8.16
C GLU A 45 -0.23 -4.35 9.09
N GLY A 46 1.06 -4.63 9.02
CA GLY A 46 2.05 -4.05 9.92
C GLY A 46 2.43 -4.99 11.06
N MET A 47 3.15 -4.48 12.04
CA MET A 47 3.69 -5.22 13.19
C MET A 47 4.45 -6.49 12.79
N THR A 48 5.15 -6.42 11.65
CA THR A 48 5.91 -7.55 11.11
C THR A 48 7.11 -7.90 12.01
N PRO A 49 7.50 -9.18 12.09
CA PRO A 49 8.58 -9.60 12.97
C PRO A 49 9.93 -8.97 12.63
N VAL A 50 10.72 -8.73 13.66
CA VAL A 50 12.16 -8.48 13.54
C VAL A 50 12.88 -9.73 14.02
N VAL A 51 13.65 -10.36 13.14
CA VAL A 51 14.37 -11.61 13.40
C VAL A 51 15.88 -11.34 13.41
N ARG A 52 16.56 -11.84 14.43
CA ARG A 52 18.02 -11.77 14.49
C ARG A 52 18.62 -12.80 13.53
N LEU A 53 19.43 -12.34 12.58
CA LEU A 53 20.20 -13.20 11.68
C LEU A 53 21.55 -13.57 12.32
N ASP A 54 22.25 -12.56 12.87
CA ASP A 54 23.50 -12.71 13.62
C ASP A 54 23.63 -11.58 14.65
N ASP A 55 24.81 -11.40 15.23
CA ASP A 55 25.03 -10.41 16.29
C ASP A 55 24.86 -8.95 15.82
N ASN A 56 25.00 -8.69 14.53
CA ASN A 56 24.98 -7.35 13.96
C ASN A 56 23.82 -7.11 12.98
N VAL A 57 23.14 -8.17 12.54
CA VAL A 57 22.13 -8.09 11.49
C VAL A 57 20.75 -8.53 12.01
N LEU A 58 19.79 -7.64 11.84
CA LEU A 58 18.38 -7.89 12.08
C LEU A 58 17.62 -7.85 10.75
N LEU A 59 16.72 -8.79 10.56
CA LEU A 59 15.84 -8.85 9.40
C LEU A 59 14.44 -8.38 9.78
N LYS A 60 13.98 -7.31 9.14
CA LYS A 60 12.58 -6.89 9.18
C LYS A 60 11.80 -7.71 8.15
N MET A 61 10.95 -8.60 8.63
CA MET A 61 10.25 -9.59 7.80
C MET A 61 8.97 -8.98 7.18
N ASP A 62 9.13 -7.96 6.36
CA ASP A 62 8.02 -7.12 5.87
C ASP A 62 7.12 -7.78 4.82
N TYR A 63 7.29 -9.06 4.59
CA TYR A 63 6.38 -9.90 3.81
C TYR A 63 5.36 -10.70 4.66
N PHE A 64 5.45 -10.65 6.00
CA PHE A 64 4.41 -11.19 6.88
C PHE A 64 3.22 -10.23 6.93
N MET A 65 2.52 -10.14 5.83
CA MET A 65 1.41 -9.25 5.57
C MET A 65 0.25 -10.02 4.92
N PRO A 66 -0.98 -9.50 4.95
CA PRO A 66 -2.15 -10.17 4.37
C PRO A 66 -1.97 -10.64 2.93
N THR A 67 -1.30 -9.86 2.07
CA THR A 67 -1.01 -10.27 0.69
C THR A 67 0.45 -10.70 0.46
N LEU A 68 1.17 -11.01 1.54
CA LEU A 68 2.55 -11.47 1.56
C LEU A 68 3.55 -10.48 0.93
N SER A 69 3.29 -9.19 1.07
CA SER A 69 4.16 -8.13 0.54
C SER A 69 4.06 -6.85 1.36
N PHE A 70 5.17 -6.11 1.48
CA PHE A 70 5.18 -4.77 2.10
C PHE A 70 4.26 -3.75 1.40
N LYS A 71 3.79 -4.06 0.19
CA LYS A 71 2.83 -3.21 -0.54
C LYS A 71 1.50 -3.06 0.21
N ASP A 72 1.19 -3.95 1.11
CA ASP A 72 0.00 -3.88 1.98
C ASP A 72 -0.01 -2.60 2.81
N ARG A 73 1.13 -2.13 3.30
CA ARG A 73 1.24 -0.86 4.03
C ARG A 73 0.69 0.30 3.21
N GLY A 74 1.17 0.43 1.97
CA GLY A 74 0.72 1.50 1.08
C GLY A 74 -0.70 1.32 0.58
N ALA A 75 -1.11 0.09 0.27
CA ALA A 75 -2.47 -0.19 -0.19
C ALA A 75 -3.51 0.12 0.90
N ALA A 76 -3.23 -0.25 2.15
CA ALA A 76 -4.14 0.01 3.26
C ALA A 76 -4.43 1.51 3.44
N THR A 77 -3.40 2.34 3.48
CA THR A 77 -3.57 3.80 3.65
C THR A 77 -4.18 4.48 2.43
N LEU A 78 -3.78 4.05 1.23
CA LEU A 78 -4.38 4.56 0.00
C LEU A 78 -5.88 4.26 -0.08
N ILE A 79 -6.27 3.02 0.22
CA ILE A 79 -7.69 2.63 0.17
C ILE A 79 -8.48 3.23 1.35
N ALA A 80 -7.86 3.43 2.52
CA ALA A 80 -8.47 4.18 3.61
C ALA A 80 -8.79 5.64 3.17
N HIS A 81 -7.84 6.30 2.51
CA HIS A 81 -8.10 7.62 1.91
C HIS A 81 -9.21 7.57 0.85
N CYS A 82 -9.18 6.61 -0.08
CA CYS A 82 -10.26 6.45 -1.05
C CYS A 82 -11.63 6.31 -0.38
N LYS A 83 -11.70 5.55 0.70
CA LYS A 83 -12.93 5.34 1.48
C LYS A 83 -13.40 6.63 2.15
N SER A 84 -12.50 7.41 2.75
CA SER A 84 -12.81 8.66 3.44
C SER A 84 -13.41 9.72 2.50
N ILE A 85 -12.97 9.76 1.26
CA ILE A 85 -13.48 10.71 0.24
C ILE A 85 -14.60 10.14 -0.63
N GLY A 86 -15.12 8.94 -0.29
CA GLY A 86 -16.30 8.36 -0.95
C GLY A 86 -16.03 7.75 -2.34
N VAL A 87 -14.79 7.40 -2.66
CA VAL A 87 -14.46 6.69 -3.92
C VAL A 87 -15.17 5.35 -3.98
N GLN A 88 -15.86 5.09 -5.08
CA GLN A 88 -16.59 3.83 -5.31
C GLN A 88 -15.83 2.85 -6.19
N GLN A 89 -14.92 3.34 -7.03
CA GLN A 89 -14.15 2.52 -7.95
C GLN A 89 -12.74 3.09 -8.12
N VAL A 90 -11.76 2.20 -8.16
CA VAL A 90 -10.37 2.54 -8.46
C VAL A 90 -9.85 1.74 -9.64
N VAL A 91 -8.84 2.28 -10.32
CA VAL A 91 -8.05 1.58 -11.34
C VAL A 91 -6.57 1.65 -11.02
N GLN A 92 -5.81 0.62 -11.43
CA GLN A 92 -4.35 0.59 -11.28
C GLN A 92 -3.72 -0.24 -12.40
N ASP A 93 -2.44 0.05 -12.73
CA ASP A 93 -1.68 -0.58 -13.83
C ASP A 93 -0.51 -1.44 -13.35
N SER A 94 -0.66 -2.16 -12.24
CA SER A 94 0.39 -3.03 -11.71
C SER A 94 0.02 -4.50 -11.73
N SER A 95 0.76 -5.30 -12.48
CA SER A 95 0.67 -6.77 -12.49
C SER A 95 1.38 -7.44 -11.31
N GLY A 96 2.05 -6.67 -10.44
CA GLY A 96 2.83 -7.16 -9.31
C GLY A 96 2.12 -7.04 -7.98
N ASN A 97 2.92 -7.03 -6.91
CA ASN A 97 2.44 -6.98 -5.52
C ASN A 97 1.54 -5.77 -5.22
N ALA A 98 1.79 -4.62 -5.87
CA ALA A 98 0.96 -3.43 -5.65
C ALA A 98 -0.47 -3.62 -6.17
N GLY A 99 -0.65 -4.17 -7.38
CA GLY A 99 -1.97 -4.49 -7.92
C GLY A 99 -2.69 -5.55 -7.10
N ASN A 100 -1.97 -6.59 -6.66
CA ASN A 100 -2.53 -7.62 -5.78
C ASN A 100 -3.00 -7.03 -4.44
N ALA A 101 -2.17 -6.21 -3.79
CA ALA A 101 -2.52 -5.57 -2.52
C ALA A 101 -3.72 -4.63 -2.69
N VAL A 102 -3.70 -3.72 -3.68
CA VAL A 102 -4.82 -2.80 -3.92
C VAL A 102 -6.13 -3.57 -4.17
N ALA A 103 -6.10 -4.65 -4.97
CA ALA A 103 -7.27 -5.49 -5.19
C ALA A 103 -7.82 -6.09 -3.88
N ALA A 104 -6.95 -6.60 -3.01
CA ALA A 104 -7.33 -7.17 -1.73
C ALA A 104 -7.98 -6.14 -0.78
N TYR A 105 -7.37 -4.96 -0.64
CA TYR A 105 -7.90 -3.90 0.22
C TYR A 105 -9.17 -3.26 -0.33
N CYS A 106 -9.33 -3.19 -1.66
CA CYS A 106 -10.59 -2.81 -2.29
C CYS A 106 -11.70 -3.82 -1.98
N ALA A 107 -11.44 -5.12 -2.11
CA ALA A 107 -12.39 -6.16 -1.75
C ALA A 107 -12.82 -6.04 -0.29
N ARG A 108 -11.86 -5.83 0.63
CA ARG A 108 -12.13 -5.63 2.06
C ARG A 108 -13.03 -4.43 2.35
N SER A 109 -12.84 -3.33 1.61
CA SER A 109 -13.54 -2.06 1.83
C SER A 109 -14.85 -1.91 1.04
N GLY A 110 -15.15 -2.84 0.13
CA GLY A 110 -16.31 -2.76 -0.77
C GLY A 110 -16.15 -1.72 -1.89
N ILE A 111 -14.91 -1.37 -2.25
CA ILE A 111 -14.59 -0.47 -3.37
C ILE A 111 -14.36 -1.32 -4.63
N GLY A 112 -14.98 -0.96 -5.75
CA GLY A 112 -14.73 -1.59 -7.04
C GLY A 112 -13.27 -1.42 -7.47
N CYS A 113 -12.68 -2.48 -8.05
CA CYS A 113 -11.27 -2.45 -8.44
C CYS A 113 -11.08 -3.04 -9.83
N GLU A 114 -10.36 -2.33 -10.68
CA GLU A 114 -9.89 -2.87 -11.97
C GLU A 114 -8.38 -2.70 -12.08
N ILE A 115 -7.69 -3.80 -12.36
CA ILE A 115 -6.24 -3.83 -12.53
C ILE A 115 -5.91 -4.09 -14.00
N PHE A 116 -5.17 -3.16 -14.57
CA PHE A 116 -4.62 -3.29 -15.93
C PHE A 116 -3.27 -3.99 -15.87
N VAL A 117 -3.11 -5.00 -16.70
CA VAL A 117 -1.86 -5.77 -16.78
C VAL A 117 -1.43 -5.90 -18.24
N PRO A 118 -0.12 -5.84 -18.54
CA PRO A 118 0.35 -6.05 -19.90
C PRO A 118 0.18 -7.51 -20.33
N GLU A 119 0.04 -7.70 -21.62
CA GLU A 119 0.12 -9.01 -22.24
C GLU A 119 1.40 -9.74 -21.82
N GLY A 120 1.33 -11.06 -21.65
CA GLY A 120 2.43 -11.85 -21.10
C GLY A 120 2.55 -11.85 -19.58
N THR A 121 1.69 -11.14 -18.87
CA THR A 121 1.58 -11.28 -17.41
C THR A 121 1.24 -12.73 -17.07
N SER A 122 1.99 -13.31 -16.13
CA SER A 122 1.81 -14.69 -15.68
C SER A 122 0.36 -14.97 -15.26
N PRO A 123 -0.25 -16.08 -15.71
CA PRO A 123 -1.62 -16.46 -15.31
C PRO A 123 -1.83 -16.46 -13.80
N LYS A 124 -0.86 -16.96 -13.04
CA LYS A 124 -0.92 -16.96 -11.57
C LYS A 124 -1.12 -15.57 -10.96
N LYS A 125 -0.48 -14.53 -11.53
CA LYS A 125 -0.66 -13.14 -11.06
C LYS A 125 -2.06 -12.61 -11.41
N ILE A 126 -2.56 -12.95 -12.59
CA ILE A 126 -3.91 -12.59 -13.01
C ILE A 126 -4.95 -13.26 -12.10
N ASP A 127 -4.74 -14.54 -11.82
CA ASP A 127 -5.64 -15.32 -10.95
C ASP A 127 -5.64 -14.80 -9.52
N MET A 128 -4.48 -14.38 -8.99
CA MET A 128 -4.40 -13.74 -7.66
C MET A 128 -5.22 -12.45 -7.60
N ILE A 129 -5.11 -11.59 -8.60
CA ILE A 129 -5.90 -10.34 -8.68
C ILE A 129 -7.40 -10.67 -8.75
N ARG A 130 -7.79 -11.59 -9.60
CA ARG A 130 -9.19 -12.02 -9.77
C ARG A 130 -9.77 -12.70 -8.54
N ALA A 131 -8.94 -13.43 -7.79
CA ALA A 131 -9.36 -14.10 -6.55
C ALA A 131 -9.82 -13.09 -5.48
N HIS A 132 -9.37 -11.84 -5.51
CA HIS A 132 -9.87 -10.75 -4.69
C HIS A 132 -11.15 -10.10 -5.25
N GLY A 133 -11.71 -10.59 -6.35
CA GLY A 133 -12.92 -10.02 -6.97
C GLY A 133 -12.65 -8.82 -7.87
N ALA A 134 -11.41 -8.43 -8.11
CA ALA A 134 -11.07 -7.34 -9.02
C ALA A 134 -11.21 -7.76 -10.48
N VAL A 135 -11.63 -6.82 -11.32
CA VAL A 135 -11.55 -6.97 -12.77
C VAL A 135 -10.06 -6.91 -13.17
N CYS A 136 -9.60 -7.86 -13.96
CA CYS A 136 -8.23 -7.86 -14.48
C CYS A 136 -8.28 -7.74 -16.00
N THR A 137 -7.90 -6.56 -16.50
CA THR A 137 -7.90 -6.21 -17.92
C THR A 137 -6.51 -6.42 -18.49
N VAL A 138 -6.39 -7.37 -19.43
CA VAL A 138 -5.13 -7.63 -20.13
C VAL A 138 -5.03 -6.71 -21.33
N VAL A 139 -3.98 -5.90 -21.36
CA VAL A 139 -3.72 -4.93 -22.43
C VAL A 139 -2.64 -5.50 -23.35
N PRO A 140 -2.88 -5.59 -24.67
CA PRO A 140 -1.84 -6.01 -25.63
C PRO A 140 -0.62 -5.08 -25.61
N GLY A 141 0.58 -5.64 -25.78
CA GLY A 141 1.81 -4.85 -25.90
C GLY A 141 2.59 -4.64 -24.62
N THR A 142 3.24 -3.47 -24.52
CA THR A 142 4.20 -3.17 -23.47
C THR A 142 3.57 -2.73 -22.15
N ARG A 143 4.38 -2.77 -21.07
CA ARG A 143 3.98 -2.21 -19.77
C ARG A 143 3.63 -0.71 -19.85
N ASP A 144 4.40 0.06 -20.65
CA ASP A 144 4.18 1.50 -20.78
C ASP A 144 2.84 1.77 -21.48
N HIS A 145 2.54 1.03 -22.53
CA HIS A 145 1.25 1.11 -23.21
C HIS A 145 0.08 0.70 -22.26
N CYS A 146 0.27 -0.31 -21.45
CA CYS A 146 -0.72 -0.70 -20.45
C CYS A 146 -1.00 0.45 -19.46
N ALA A 147 0.06 1.16 -19.01
CA ALA A 147 -0.10 2.32 -18.15
C ALA A 147 -0.81 3.49 -18.86
N ASP A 148 -0.55 3.69 -20.17
CA ASP A 148 -1.24 4.70 -20.98
C ASP A 148 -2.74 4.41 -21.07
N VAL A 149 -3.11 3.18 -21.41
CA VAL A 149 -4.52 2.75 -21.49
C VAL A 149 -5.24 2.93 -20.14
N CYS A 150 -4.56 2.63 -19.04
CA CYS A 150 -5.13 2.86 -17.71
C CYS A 150 -5.37 4.36 -17.46
N ARG A 151 -4.41 5.23 -17.80
CA ARG A 151 -4.54 6.68 -17.66
C ARG A 151 -5.62 7.28 -18.55
N GLU A 152 -5.74 6.81 -19.79
CA GLU A 152 -6.84 7.19 -20.68
C GLU A 152 -8.22 6.90 -20.10
N LYS A 153 -8.35 5.74 -19.42
CA LYS A 153 -9.60 5.43 -18.70
C LYS A 153 -9.85 6.40 -17.56
N VAL A 154 -8.82 6.73 -16.78
CA VAL A 154 -8.92 7.72 -15.70
C VAL A 154 -9.42 9.07 -16.24
N GLU A 155 -8.84 9.55 -17.33
CA GLU A 155 -9.20 10.83 -17.95
C GLU A 155 -10.64 10.82 -18.53
N ARG A 156 -11.02 9.72 -19.16
CA ARG A 156 -12.33 9.59 -19.80
C ARG A 156 -13.47 9.43 -18.80
N GLU A 157 -13.26 8.65 -17.75
CA GLU A 157 -14.32 8.21 -16.84
C GLU A 157 -14.27 8.88 -15.46
N GLY A 158 -13.20 9.61 -15.16
CA GLY A 158 -13.02 10.27 -13.86
C GLY A 158 -12.84 9.30 -12.68
N VAL A 159 -12.48 8.04 -12.96
CA VAL A 159 -12.24 7.03 -11.92
C VAL A 159 -10.93 7.32 -11.17
N TYR A 160 -10.86 6.92 -9.90
CA TYR A 160 -9.68 7.18 -9.08
C TYR A 160 -8.48 6.30 -9.48
N TYR A 161 -7.35 6.94 -9.76
CA TYR A 161 -6.10 6.24 -10.09
C TYR A 161 -5.33 5.85 -8.83
N ALA A 162 -5.48 4.60 -8.41
CA ALA A 162 -4.84 4.06 -7.21
C ALA A 162 -3.39 3.60 -7.46
N ASN A 163 -2.60 4.45 -8.12
CA ASN A 163 -1.23 4.12 -8.51
C ASN A 163 -0.27 4.24 -7.33
N HIS A 164 0.55 3.21 -7.12
CA HIS A 164 1.49 3.13 -6.02
C HIS A 164 2.76 3.98 -6.19
N VAL A 165 3.01 4.51 -7.42
CA VAL A 165 4.19 5.34 -7.73
C VAL A 165 3.91 6.82 -7.58
N TYR A 166 2.69 7.25 -7.90
CA TYR A 166 2.35 8.68 -7.95
C TYR A 166 1.47 9.14 -6.79
N ASN A 167 0.80 8.21 -6.10
CA ASN A 167 -0.13 8.57 -5.04
C ASN A 167 0.58 8.70 -3.68
N PRO A 168 0.55 9.89 -3.06
CA PRO A 168 1.27 10.15 -1.82
C PRO A 168 0.71 9.36 -0.63
N PHE A 169 -0.57 8.97 -0.64
CA PHE A 169 -1.14 8.14 0.43
C PHE A 169 -0.54 6.74 0.44
N PHE A 170 -0.08 6.23 -0.69
CA PHE A 170 0.66 4.97 -0.71
C PHE A 170 1.99 5.09 0.06
N TYR A 171 2.68 6.22 -0.06
CA TYR A 171 3.91 6.48 0.69
C TYR A 171 3.65 6.70 2.18
N GLU A 172 2.51 7.29 2.55
CA GLU A 172 2.11 7.42 3.95
C GLU A 172 2.07 6.07 4.67
N GLY A 173 1.49 5.06 4.05
CA GLY A 173 1.51 3.71 4.60
C GLY A 173 2.90 3.08 4.60
N THR A 174 3.61 3.19 3.49
CA THR A 174 4.93 2.58 3.34
C THR A 174 5.92 3.12 4.37
N LYS A 175 5.92 4.43 4.69
CA LYS A 175 6.83 5.01 5.69
C LYS A 175 6.69 4.42 7.09
N THR A 176 5.55 3.78 7.41
CA THR A 176 5.29 3.23 8.76
C THR A 176 6.29 2.17 9.19
N TYR A 177 6.98 1.52 8.25
CA TYR A 177 8.00 0.53 8.61
C TYR A 177 9.09 1.11 9.51
N ILE A 178 9.46 2.40 9.34
CA ILE A 178 10.50 3.02 10.16
C ILE A 178 9.99 3.32 11.58
N TYR A 179 8.72 3.72 11.73
CA TYR A 179 8.08 3.88 13.03
C TYR A 179 8.07 2.55 13.80
N GLU A 180 7.72 1.50 13.10
CA GLU A 180 7.66 0.14 13.63
C GLU A 180 9.03 -0.40 14.03
N VAL A 181 10.05 -0.19 13.21
CA VAL A 181 11.44 -0.54 13.55
C VAL A 181 11.89 0.21 14.82
N PHE A 182 11.59 1.52 14.92
CA PHE A 182 11.94 2.29 16.10
C PHE A 182 11.19 1.82 17.35
N GLU A 183 9.89 1.52 17.24
CA GLU A 183 9.11 0.98 18.35
C GLU A 183 9.65 -0.37 18.83
N GLN A 184 9.94 -1.29 17.90
CA GLN A 184 10.39 -2.64 18.21
C GLN A 184 11.81 -2.71 18.77
N LEU A 185 12.70 -1.81 18.35
CA LEU A 185 14.09 -1.78 18.81
C LEU A 185 14.35 -0.81 19.97
N GLY A 186 13.41 0.11 20.24
CA GLY A 186 13.62 1.21 21.20
C GLY A 186 14.68 2.22 20.78
N ARG A 187 15.20 2.13 19.55
CA ARG A 187 16.24 3.00 18.99
C ARG A 187 16.24 2.95 17.46
N ILE A 188 16.84 3.94 16.84
CA ILE A 188 17.15 3.90 15.41
C ILE A 188 18.38 3.02 15.21
N PRO A 189 18.38 2.04 14.27
CA PRO A 189 19.55 1.26 13.93
C PRO A 189 20.63 2.16 13.31
N ALA A 190 21.92 1.79 13.48
CA ALA A 190 23.03 2.54 12.91
C ALA A 190 22.99 2.54 11.36
N ASN A 191 22.55 1.44 10.79
CA ASN A 191 22.37 1.29 9.34
C ASN A 191 21.01 0.67 9.04
N LEU A 192 20.39 1.14 7.97
CA LEU A 192 19.16 0.58 7.44
C LEU A 192 19.40 0.24 5.96
N VAL A 193 19.31 -1.04 5.63
CA VAL A 193 19.49 -1.53 4.25
C VAL A 193 18.12 -1.95 3.73
N ILE A 194 17.67 -1.30 2.68
CA ILE A 194 16.37 -1.56 2.05
C ILE A 194 16.56 -1.77 0.55
N PRO A 195 15.82 -2.69 -0.08
CA PRO A 195 15.76 -2.74 -1.53
C PRO A 195 15.01 -1.51 -2.04
N VAL A 196 15.63 -0.74 -2.91
CA VAL A 196 15.03 0.44 -3.54
C VAL A 196 14.69 0.09 -4.98
N GLY A 197 13.42 0.21 -5.29
CA GLY A 197 12.88 -0.03 -6.62
C GLY A 197 11.71 0.91 -6.89
N ASN A 198 10.70 0.43 -7.52
CA ASN A 198 9.52 1.20 -7.83
C ASN A 198 8.52 1.14 -6.66
N GLY A 199 8.34 2.23 -5.99
CA GLY A 199 7.38 2.41 -4.89
C GLY A 199 7.92 2.07 -3.53
#